data_bb1e7725a5ee3b0185333af89fc5da06
#
_entry.id   bb1e7725a5ee3b0185333af89fc5da06
#
_cell.length_a   1.000
_cell.length_b   1.000
_cell.length_c   1.000
_cell.angle_alpha   90.00
_cell.angle_beta   90.00
_cell.angle_gamma   90.00
#
_symmetry.space_group_name_H-M   'P 1'
#
loop_
_entity.id
_entity.type
_entity.pdbx_description
1 polymer ?
#
loop_
_entity_poly.entity_id
_entity_poly.type
_entity_poly.pdbx_seq_one_letter_code
_entity_poly.pdbx_strand_id
1 'polypeptide(L)'
;MFQLRPYFPPDFSEQRFRNAPDAVCVPAPFDGVAPEHYHAMSIFPEYFKVNGQWLLAEESRMDCVAVYENGRIIVREFRLLRKGDLVFTGRTEDATDGIYVHPNGFREEEKEKETFAFRQNRSRETAFSRDYDELYDLLRHERDHGKIVWVMGPAFAFDHDARAAMAKLIENGYVHAILAGNALATHDLEAAYLKTALGQDIYTQRSVPNGHYHHLDTINRVRYHGSIANFIQNENIHDGIIYSCEKCGVPYVLGGSIRDDGPLPPVYGDVYAAQDAMRDQIRGATTVISMATMLHTIATGNMTPSFRVLPDGTVRQVYFYCVDVSEFVVNKLADRGSLSARGIVTNVQDFVVNLQKGLNL
;
A
#
# COMPACT_ATOMS: atom_id res chain seq x y z
N MET A 1 -12.37 -20.13 6.07
CA MET A 1 -13.00 -19.01 5.29
C MET A 1 -12.61 -17.72 5.98
N PHE A 2 -11.98 -16.79 5.28
CA PHE A 2 -11.51 -15.52 5.85
C PHE A 2 -12.72 -14.70 6.33
N GLN A 3 -12.60 -14.10 7.52
CA GLN A 3 -13.60 -13.19 8.08
C GLN A 3 -12.96 -11.83 8.30
N LEU A 4 -13.60 -10.80 7.75
CA LEU A 4 -13.19 -9.42 8.01
C LEU A 4 -13.35 -9.13 9.50
N ARG A 5 -12.38 -8.39 10.08
CA ARG A 5 -12.51 -7.93 11.46
C ARG A 5 -13.73 -7.02 11.59
N PRO A 6 -14.64 -7.29 12.52
CA PRO A 6 -15.81 -6.45 12.74
C PRO A 6 -15.39 -5.09 13.31
N TYR A 7 -16.11 -4.05 12.89
CA TYR A 7 -15.98 -2.72 13.45
C TYR A 7 -17.04 -2.50 14.54
N PHE A 8 -16.63 -1.99 15.68
CA PHE A 8 -17.50 -1.67 16.82
C PHE A 8 -17.52 -0.15 16.99
N PRO A 9 -18.59 0.54 16.59
CA PRO A 9 -18.69 1.99 16.77
C PRO A 9 -18.80 2.35 18.26
N PRO A 10 -18.47 3.62 18.62
CA PRO A 10 -18.70 4.12 19.97
C PRO A 10 -20.20 4.14 20.31
N ASP A 11 -20.52 3.99 21.60
CA ASP A 11 -21.88 4.22 22.09
C ASP A 11 -22.12 5.74 22.30
N PHE A 12 -22.63 6.39 21.28
CA PHE A 12 -22.95 7.83 21.34
C PHE A 12 -24.11 8.17 22.28
N SER A 13 -24.75 7.21 22.95
CA SER A 13 -25.72 7.45 24.01
C SER A 13 -25.09 7.83 25.36
N GLU A 14 -23.78 7.63 25.53
CA GLU A 14 -23.06 8.07 26.72
C GLU A 14 -23.14 9.57 26.93
N GLN A 15 -23.18 10.02 28.21
CA GLN A 15 -23.35 11.42 28.58
C GLN A 15 -22.25 12.32 27.99
N ARG A 16 -21.00 11.85 27.94
CA ARG A 16 -19.87 12.61 27.37
C ARG A 16 -20.11 13.00 25.90
N PHE A 17 -20.69 12.10 25.09
CA PHE A 17 -20.98 12.36 23.69
C PHE A 17 -22.22 13.23 23.48
N ARG A 18 -23.24 13.03 24.30
CA ARG A 18 -24.47 13.87 24.27
C ARG A 18 -24.17 15.31 24.59
N ASN A 19 -23.34 15.55 25.61
CA ASN A 19 -23.00 16.89 26.11
C ASN A 19 -21.87 17.56 25.30
N ALA A 20 -21.17 16.85 24.45
CA ALA A 20 -20.12 17.42 23.60
C ALA A 20 -20.68 18.53 22.71
N PRO A 21 -19.94 19.63 22.48
CA PRO A 21 -20.30 20.64 21.50
C PRO A 21 -20.19 20.09 20.08
N ASP A 22 -20.69 20.81 19.10
CA ASP A 22 -20.33 20.59 17.71
C ASP A 22 -18.86 20.97 17.47
N ALA A 23 -18.16 20.20 16.64
CA ALA A 23 -16.78 20.49 16.26
C ALA A 23 -16.72 21.76 15.40
N VAL A 24 -15.68 22.55 15.63
CA VAL A 24 -15.52 23.85 14.95
C VAL A 24 -14.77 23.65 13.65
N CYS A 25 -15.29 24.21 12.55
CA CYS A 25 -14.60 24.30 11.27
C CYS A 25 -14.15 25.74 11.01
N VAL A 26 -12.92 25.89 10.50
CA VAL A 26 -12.36 27.20 10.11
C VAL A 26 -11.90 27.10 8.65
N PRO A 27 -12.21 28.10 7.81
CA PRO A 27 -11.75 28.11 6.43
C PRO A 27 -10.23 28.12 6.32
N ALA A 28 -9.66 27.31 5.44
CA ALA A 28 -8.25 27.36 5.07
C ALA A 28 -7.89 28.76 4.53
N PRO A 29 -6.86 29.42 5.07
CA PRO A 29 -6.55 30.81 4.70
C PRO A 29 -5.99 30.93 3.28
N PHE A 30 -5.24 29.93 2.82
CA PHE A 30 -4.61 29.88 1.50
C PHE A 30 -4.56 28.42 1.00
N ASP A 31 -4.29 28.27 -0.28
CA ASP A 31 -4.00 26.94 -0.85
C ASP A 31 -2.79 26.31 -0.14
N GLY A 32 -2.91 25.07 0.29
CA GLY A 32 -1.88 24.32 0.98
C GLY A 32 -1.62 24.72 2.43
N VAL A 33 -2.47 25.57 3.03
CA VAL A 33 -2.29 26.08 4.40
C VAL A 33 -3.54 25.78 5.24
N ALA A 34 -3.36 25.02 6.32
CA ALA A 34 -4.42 24.81 7.31
C ALA A 34 -4.55 26.02 8.27
N PRO A 35 -5.75 26.25 8.84
CA PRO A 35 -5.93 27.27 9.87
C PRO A 35 -5.17 26.93 11.16
N GLU A 36 -4.97 27.91 12.04
CA GLU A 36 -4.40 27.66 13.37
C GLU A 36 -5.26 26.66 14.15
N HIS A 37 -4.64 25.87 14.99
CA HIS A 37 -5.29 24.85 15.82
C HIS A 37 -6.03 23.76 15.04
N TYR A 38 -5.70 23.55 13.76
CA TYR A 38 -6.26 22.44 12.99
C TYR A 38 -6.12 21.11 13.72
N HIS A 39 -7.07 20.21 13.49
CA HIS A 39 -6.99 18.83 13.96
C HIS A 39 -6.19 17.99 12.99
N ALA A 40 -5.11 17.35 13.49
CA ALA A 40 -4.30 16.41 12.72
C ALA A 40 -4.87 15.00 12.86
N MET A 41 -5.15 14.35 11.75
CA MET A 41 -5.69 12.99 11.73
C MET A 41 -4.70 11.97 12.30
N SER A 42 -5.22 11.00 13.04
CA SER A 42 -4.49 9.80 13.48
C SER A 42 -4.71 8.62 12.54
N ILE A 43 -4.27 7.43 12.96
CA ILE A 43 -4.55 6.17 12.26
C ILE A 43 -5.86 5.53 12.68
N PHE A 44 -6.49 6.02 13.73
CA PHE A 44 -7.72 5.44 14.28
C PHE A 44 -8.96 6.01 13.59
N PRO A 45 -10.11 5.34 13.67
CA PRO A 45 -11.39 5.94 13.32
C PRO A 45 -11.67 7.19 14.14
N GLU A 46 -12.03 8.29 13.46
CA GLU A 46 -12.27 9.58 14.08
C GLU A 46 -13.66 10.09 13.76
N TYR A 47 -14.34 10.57 14.79
CA TYR A 47 -15.68 11.09 14.71
C TYR A 47 -15.71 12.57 15.03
N PHE A 48 -16.50 13.31 14.27
CA PHE A 48 -16.69 14.74 14.42
C PHE A 48 -18.17 15.03 14.61
N LYS A 49 -18.53 15.80 15.63
CA LYS A 49 -19.91 16.18 15.87
C LYS A 49 -20.27 17.39 15.02
N VAL A 50 -21.27 17.25 14.17
CA VAL A 50 -21.74 18.31 13.26
C VAL A 50 -23.26 18.35 13.31
N ASN A 51 -23.84 19.51 13.61
CA ASN A 51 -25.29 19.69 13.79
C ASN A 51 -25.91 18.67 14.77
N GLY A 52 -25.20 18.38 15.85
CA GLY A 52 -25.64 17.45 16.88
C GLY A 52 -25.46 15.97 16.54
N GLN A 53 -24.94 15.62 15.36
CA GLN A 53 -24.70 14.24 14.91
C GLN A 53 -23.21 13.91 14.84
N TRP A 54 -22.83 12.70 15.26
CA TRP A 54 -21.47 12.20 15.14
C TRP A 54 -21.25 11.57 13.76
N LEU A 55 -20.36 12.14 12.97
CA LEU A 55 -19.99 11.68 11.64
C LEU A 55 -18.61 11.06 11.68
N LEU A 56 -18.46 9.85 11.12
CA LEU A 56 -17.17 9.19 10.93
C LEU A 56 -16.44 9.79 9.73
N ALA A 57 -15.14 10.06 9.86
CA ALA A 57 -14.30 10.34 8.72
C ALA A 57 -14.27 9.12 7.78
N GLU A 58 -14.28 9.32 6.47
CA GLU A 58 -14.41 8.23 5.49
C GLU A 58 -13.20 7.32 5.42
N GLU A 59 -12.08 7.82 5.86
CA GLU A 59 -10.82 7.10 6.03
C GLU A 59 -9.99 7.79 7.13
N SER A 60 -8.89 7.17 7.53
CA SER A 60 -7.95 7.80 8.45
C SER A 60 -6.52 7.57 8.00
N ARG A 61 -5.77 8.67 7.92
CA ARG A 61 -4.34 8.66 7.56
C ARG A 61 -3.62 9.74 8.38
N MET A 62 -2.43 9.43 8.87
CA MET A 62 -1.57 10.44 9.48
C MET A 62 -1.13 11.50 8.47
N ASP A 63 -0.60 12.60 8.97
CA ASP A 63 -0.10 13.75 8.20
C ASP A 63 -1.17 14.41 7.30
N CYS A 64 -2.42 14.31 7.70
CA CYS A 64 -3.59 14.86 7.03
C CYS A 64 -4.45 15.68 7.98
N VAL A 65 -5.40 16.40 7.43
CA VAL A 65 -6.45 17.13 8.17
C VAL A 65 -7.83 16.67 7.74
N ALA A 66 -8.81 16.83 8.63
CA ALA A 66 -10.20 16.59 8.33
C ALA A 66 -10.84 17.87 7.76
N VAL A 67 -11.55 17.70 6.64
CA VAL A 67 -12.28 18.78 5.94
C VAL A 67 -13.76 18.43 5.88
N TYR A 68 -14.63 19.35 6.25
CA TYR A 68 -16.07 19.19 6.08
C TYR A 68 -16.51 19.62 4.69
N GLU A 69 -17.06 18.71 3.93
CA GLU A 69 -17.48 18.93 2.55
C GLU A 69 -18.76 18.16 2.23
N ASN A 70 -19.83 18.86 1.85
CA ASN A 70 -21.11 18.28 1.42
C ASN A 70 -21.72 17.24 2.41
N GLY A 71 -21.64 17.51 3.70
CA GLY A 71 -22.17 16.61 4.73
C GLY A 71 -21.25 15.42 5.08
N ARG A 72 -20.03 15.39 4.55
CA ARG A 72 -19.06 14.31 4.73
C ARG A 72 -17.76 14.85 5.31
N ILE A 73 -16.98 13.99 5.92
CA ILE A 73 -15.67 14.32 6.48
C ILE A 73 -14.59 13.67 5.61
N ILE A 74 -13.92 14.52 4.84
CA ILE A 74 -12.88 14.13 3.88
C ILE A 74 -11.52 14.35 4.51
N VAL A 75 -10.60 13.42 4.31
CA VAL A 75 -9.22 13.50 4.80
C VAL A 75 -8.31 14.00 3.68
N ARG A 76 -7.61 15.12 3.94
CA ARG A 76 -6.73 15.77 2.96
C ARG A 76 -5.34 16.04 3.50
N GLU A 77 -4.32 15.88 2.66
CA GLU A 77 -2.99 16.41 2.91
C GLU A 77 -2.96 17.92 2.71
N PHE A 78 -2.07 18.63 3.42
CA PHE A 78 -1.96 20.09 3.32
C PHE A 78 -1.82 20.58 1.87
N ARG A 79 -0.99 19.94 1.05
CA ARG A 79 -0.76 20.36 -0.34
C ARG A 79 -2.03 20.33 -1.22
N LEU A 80 -3.05 19.60 -0.80
CA LEU A 80 -4.33 19.47 -1.51
C LEU A 80 -5.41 20.41 -0.96
N LEU A 81 -5.14 21.11 0.16
CA LEU A 81 -6.06 22.11 0.68
C LEU A 81 -6.22 23.26 -0.30
N ARG A 82 -7.44 23.74 -0.42
CA ARG A 82 -7.78 24.95 -1.17
C ARG A 82 -8.25 26.02 -0.21
N LYS A 83 -7.96 27.28 -0.54
CA LYS A 83 -8.47 28.42 0.21
C LYS A 83 -9.99 28.33 0.35
N GLY A 84 -10.46 28.38 1.59
CA GLY A 84 -11.88 28.28 1.91
C GLY A 84 -12.37 26.88 2.28
N ASP A 85 -11.54 25.82 2.13
CA ASP A 85 -11.88 24.50 2.66
C ASP A 85 -12.16 24.57 4.15
N LEU A 86 -13.28 24.00 4.60
CA LEU A 86 -13.67 24.01 6.01
C LEU A 86 -12.91 22.93 6.78
N VAL A 87 -11.81 23.32 7.41
CA VAL A 87 -10.94 22.42 8.17
C VAL A 87 -11.37 22.37 9.62
N PHE A 88 -11.50 21.18 10.19
CA PHE A 88 -11.79 21.00 11.62
C PHE A 88 -10.63 21.48 12.48
N THR A 89 -10.98 22.19 13.56
CA THR A 89 -10.04 22.72 14.56
C THR A 89 -10.36 22.15 15.94
N GLY A 90 -9.34 22.00 16.77
CA GLY A 90 -9.41 21.37 18.08
C GLY A 90 -8.25 20.37 18.23
N ARG A 91 -7.75 20.20 19.45
CA ARG A 91 -6.62 19.29 19.72
C ARG A 91 -6.93 18.29 20.82
N THR A 92 -8.18 18.20 21.23
CA THR A 92 -8.65 17.15 22.10
C THR A 92 -9.19 15.97 21.27
N GLU A 93 -9.12 14.78 21.81
CA GLU A 93 -9.47 13.53 21.13
C GLU A 93 -10.53 12.75 21.92
N ASP A 94 -11.06 13.36 22.97
CA ASP A 94 -11.94 12.76 23.99
C ASP A 94 -13.41 13.18 23.91
N ALA A 95 -13.78 13.88 22.86
CA ALA A 95 -15.07 14.48 22.58
C ALA A 95 -15.28 15.90 23.16
N THR A 96 -14.38 16.47 23.94
CA THR A 96 -14.57 17.81 24.57
C THR A 96 -14.66 18.94 23.55
N ASP A 97 -13.98 18.82 22.40
CA ASP A 97 -14.04 19.78 21.27
C ASP A 97 -15.00 19.30 20.15
N GLY A 98 -15.85 18.30 20.43
CA GLY A 98 -16.67 17.69 19.39
C GLY A 98 -15.90 16.75 18.45
N ILE A 99 -14.67 16.39 18.80
CA ILE A 99 -13.81 15.45 18.06
C ILE A 99 -13.51 14.24 18.96
N TYR A 100 -13.70 13.05 18.44
CA TYR A 100 -13.44 11.81 19.18
C TYR A 100 -12.62 10.82 18.34
N VAL A 101 -11.45 10.47 18.84
CA VAL A 101 -10.60 9.41 18.29
C VAL A 101 -10.98 8.08 18.95
N HIS A 102 -11.28 7.07 18.14
CA HIS A 102 -11.77 5.77 18.58
C HIS A 102 -10.74 4.65 18.43
N PRO A 103 -9.83 4.44 19.39
CA PRO A 103 -8.71 3.50 19.24
C PRO A 103 -9.15 2.03 19.28
N ASN A 104 -10.33 1.72 19.82
CA ASN A 104 -10.82 0.36 20.04
C ASN A 104 -11.86 -0.09 19.00
N GLY A 105 -11.98 0.59 17.86
CA GLY A 105 -12.98 0.28 16.84
C GLY A 105 -12.80 -1.09 16.19
N PHE A 106 -11.56 -1.55 16.03
CA PHE A 106 -11.21 -2.87 15.51
C PHE A 106 -10.52 -3.69 16.61
N ARG A 107 -11.31 -4.19 17.56
CA ARG A 107 -10.78 -5.04 18.63
C ARG A 107 -10.25 -6.34 18.03
N GLU A 108 -9.10 -6.81 18.51
CA GLU A 108 -8.75 -8.23 18.38
C GLU A 108 -9.69 -9.00 19.31
N GLU A 109 -10.32 -10.06 18.80
CA GLU A 109 -10.91 -11.05 19.71
C GLU A 109 -9.80 -11.47 20.67
N GLU A 110 -10.04 -11.33 21.98
CA GLU A 110 -9.16 -11.95 22.98
C GLU A 110 -9.19 -13.44 22.68
N LYS A 111 -8.21 -13.92 21.90
CA LYS A 111 -7.95 -15.36 21.82
C LYS A 111 -7.73 -15.78 23.28
N GLU A 112 -8.56 -16.71 23.76
CA GLU A 112 -8.40 -17.31 25.08
C GLU A 112 -6.90 -17.49 25.31
N LYS A 113 -6.39 -16.85 26.35
CA LYS A 113 -4.98 -16.99 26.73
C LYS A 113 -4.76 -18.47 26.98
N GLU A 114 -4.20 -19.16 25.98
CA GLU A 114 -3.73 -20.52 26.20
C GLU A 114 -2.86 -20.48 27.45
N THR A 115 -3.27 -21.19 28.46
CA THR A 115 -2.63 -21.24 29.78
C THR A 115 -1.16 -21.70 29.72
N PHE A 116 -0.67 -22.06 28.52
CA PHE A 116 0.68 -22.49 28.21
C PHE A 116 1.25 -21.73 27.00
N ALA A 117 1.52 -20.45 27.16
CA ALA A 117 2.29 -19.71 26.15
C ALA A 117 3.73 -19.52 26.64
N PHE A 118 4.64 -20.40 26.27
CA PHE A 118 6.08 -20.23 26.50
C PHE A 118 6.66 -19.00 25.80
N ARG A 119 5.95 -18.40 24.84
CA ARG A 119 6.38 -17.23 24.07
C ARG A 119 5.20 -16.30 23.78
N GLN A 120 5.21 -15.12 24.35
CA GLN A 120 4.22 -14.07 24.10
C GLN A 120 4.61 -13.18 22.91
N ASN A 121 5.88 -13.19 22.47
CA ASN A 121 6.38 -12.41 21.35
C ASN A 121 6.89 -13.32 20.24
N ARG A 122 6.65 -12.92 18.98
CA ARG A 122 7.19 -13.59 17.79
C ARG A 122 8.72 -13.56 17.86
N SER A 123 9.35 -14.73 17.79
CA SER A 123 10.80 -14.85 17.67
C SER A 123 11.14 -15.38 16.27
N ARG A 124 12.37 -15.15 15.82
CA ARG A 124 12.89 -15.70 14.54
C ARG A 124 12.82 -17.22 14.43
N GLU A 125 12.65 -17.89 15.56
CA GLU A 125 12.53 -19.35 15.65
C GLU A 125 11.09 -19.86 15.49
N THR A 126 10.10 -18.96 15.39
CA THR A 126 8.69 -19.31 15.21
C THR A 126 8.40 -19.48 13.73
N ALA A 127 7.86 -20.61 13.32
CA ALA A 127 7.45 -20.85 11.95
C ALA A 127 6.39 -19.81 11.53
N PHE A 128 6.61 -19.13 10.41
CA PHE A 128 5.64 -18.20 9.81
C PHE A 128 4.42 -18.90 9.17
N SER A 129 4.27 -20.22 9.33
CA SER A 129 3.21 -21.00 8.69
C SER A 129 1.81 -20.46 8.94
N ARG A 130 1.51 -20.04 10.16
CA ARG A 130 0.21 -19.41 10.50
C ARG A 130 -0.02 -18.09 9.78
N ASP A 131 1.03 -17.27 9.65
CA ASP A 131 0.93 -15.97 8.95
C ASP A 131 0.69 -16.18 7.47
N TYR A 132 1.31 -17.20 6.87
CA TYR A 132 1.07 -17.57 5.48
C TYR A 132 -0.35 -18.09 5.25
N ASP A 133 -0.87 -18.97 6.12
CA ASP A 133 -2.21 -19.51 5.99
C ASP A 133 -3.28 -18.40 6.09
N GLU A 134 -3.13 -17.47 7.05
CA GLU A 134 -4.00 -16.29 7.16
C GLU A 134 -3.90 -15.39 5.91
N LEU A 135 -2.69 -15.23 5.36
CA LEU A 135 -2.47 -14.45 4.14
C LEU A 135 -3.07 -15.12 2.90
N TYR A 136 -2.95 -16.44 2.76
CA TYR A 136 -3.58 -17.17 1.66
C TYR A 136 -5.11 -17.02 1.69
N ASP A 137 -5.72 -17.17 2.86
CA ASP A 137 -7.15 -17.02 3.02
C ASP A 137 -7.59 -15.56 2.76
N LEU A 138 -6.83 -14.57 3.23
CA LEU A 138 -7.04 -13.17 2.91
C LEU A 138 -6.97 -12.95 1.40
N LEU A 139 -5.92 -13.38 0.74
CA LEU A 139 -5.72 -13.15 -0.69
C LEU A 139 -6.81 -13.82 -1.54
N ARG A 140 -7.27 -15.04 -1.18
CA ARG A 140 -8.40 -15.69 -1.85
C ARG A 140 -9.68 -14.86 -1.73
N HIS A 141 -9.94 -14.29 -0.55
CA HIS A 141 -11.07 -13.40 -0.33
C HIS A 141 -10.92 -12.10 -1.14
N GLU A 142 -9.74 -11.46 -1.05
CA GLU A 142 -9.49 -10.16 -1.64
C GLU A 142 -9.44 -10.18 -3.17
N ARG A 143 -9.10 -11.31 -3.78
CA ARG A 143 -9.15 -11.48 -5.22
C ARG A 143 -10.52 -11.13 -5.81
N ASP A 144 -11.59 -11.56 -5.13
CA ASP A 144 -12.95 -11.45 -5.62
C ASP A 144 -13.74 -10.30 -4.95
N HIS A 145 -13.32 -9.83 -3.77
CA HIS A 145 -14.06 -8.90 -2.91
C HIS A 145 -13.27 -7.66 -2.48
N GLY A 146 -12.04 -7.51 -2.95
CA GLY A 146 -11.16 -6.43 -2.55
C GLY A 146 -10.35 -5.84 -3.70
N LYS A 147 -9.37 -5.01 -3.33
CA LYS A 147 -8.35 -4.49 -4.23
C LYS A 147 -6.97 -4.70 -3.60
N ILE A 148 -6.17 -5.57 -4.21
CA ILE A 148 -4.81 -5.91 -3.75
C ILE A 148 -3.82 -5.07 -4.55
N VAL A 149 -3.07 -4.21 -3.86
CA VAL A 149 -2.02 -3.39 -4.46
C VAL A 149 -0.65 -3.88 -4.01
N TRP A 150 0.26 -4.06 -4.94
CA TRP A 150 1.61 -4.55 -4.68
C TRP A 150 2.62 -3.42 -4.85
N VAL A 151 3.50 -3.26 -3.85
CA VAL A 151 4.61 -2.29 -3.88
C VAL A 151 5.91 -3.07 -3.97
N MET A 152 6.62 -2.95 -5.09
CA MET A 152 7.70 -3.88 -5.41
C MET A 152 9.02 -3.18 -5.70
N GLY A 153 10.08 -3.67 -5.07
CA GLY A 153 11.46 -3.35 -5.43
C GLY A 153 11.99 -4.23 -6.58
N PRO A 154 13.20 -3.96 -7.10
CA PRO A 154 13.76 -4.67 -8.24
C PRO A 154 14.22 -6.11 -7.96
N ALA A 155 14.28 -6.54 -6.70
CA ALA A 155 14.82 -7.85 -6.32
C ALA A 155 14.13 -9.06 -7.00
N PHE A 156 12.86 -8.90 -7.38
CA PHE A 156 12.09 -9.93 -8.08
C PHE A 156 12.63 -10.22 -9.48
N ALA A 157 13.16 -9.19 -10.15
CA ALA A 157 13.64 -9.31 -11.52
C ALA A 157 14.93 -10.14 -11.63
N PHE A 158 15.63 -10.37 -10.52
CA PHE A 158 16.92 -11.06 -10.51
C PHE A 158 16.81 -12.58 -10.46
N ASP A 159 15.61 -13.10 -10.28
CA ASP A 159 15.37 -14.55 -10.14
C ASP A 159 14.24 -15.03 -11.06
N HIS A 160 14.49 -16.08 -11.82
CA HIS A 160 13.54 -16.63 -12.79
C HIS A 160 12.26 -17.11 -12.10
N ASP A 161 12.39 -17.87 -11.01
CA ASP A 161 11.25 -18.51 -10.35
C ASP A 161 10.35 -17.48 -9.67
N ALA A 162 10.95 -16.44 -9.05
CA ALA A 162 10.22 -15.33 -8.47
C ALA A 162 9.43 -14.53 -9.52
N ARG A 163 10.04 -14.26 -10.70
CA ARG A 163 9.36 -13.63 -11.84
C ARG A 163 8.18 -14.45 -12.32
N ALA A 164 8.40 -15.76 -12.51
CA ALA A 164 7.37 -16.69 -12.97
C ALA A 164 6.20 -16.80 -11.95
N ALA A 165 6.53 -16.87 -10.66
CA ALA A 165 5.53 -16.89 -9.60
C ALA A 165 4.70 -15.61 -9.56
N MET A 166 5.34 -14.44 -9.68
CA MET A 166 4.63 -13.15 -9.71
C MET A 166 3.74 -13.03 -10.96
N ALA A 167 4.22 -13.47 -12.13
CA ALA A 167 3.43 -13.51 -13.36
C ALA A 167 2.15 -14.35 -13.18
N LYS A 168 2.24 -15.50 -12.52
CA LYS A 168 1.06 -16.33 -12.21
C LYS A 168 0.09 -15.65 -11.24
N LEU A 169 0.60 -14.94 -10.22
CA LEU A 169 -0.27 -14.16 -9.33
C LEU A 169 -1.05 -13.08 -10.11
N ILE A 170 -0.39 -12.40 -11.05
CA ILE A 170 -1.02 -11.40 -11.93
C ILE A 170 -2.11 -12.07 -12.81
N GLU A 171 -1.75 -13.14 -13.50
CA GLU A 171 -2.64 -13.84 -14.43
C GLU A 171 -3.86 -14.49 -13.74
N ASN A 172 -3.78 -14.76 -12.45
CA ASN A 172 -4.87 -15.35 -11.67
C ASN A 172 -5.63 -14.32 -10.80
N GLY A 173 -5.43 -13.01 -11.04
CA GLY A 173 -6.23 -11.96 -10.42
C GLY A 173 -5.85 -11.61 -8.97
N TYR A 174 -4.67 -12.00 -8.50
CA TYR A 174 -4.18 -11.63 -7.16
C TYR A 174 -3.41 -10.31 -7.15
N VAL A 175 -3.34 -9.62 -8.28
CA VAL A 175 -2.67 -8.33 -8.43
C VAL A 175 -3.60 -7.36 -9.14
N HIS A 176 -4.02 -6.31 -8.46
CA HIS A 176 -4.92 -5.31 -9.05
C HIS A 176 -4.17 -4.03 -9.45
N ALA A 177 -3.00 -3.78 -8.89
CA ALA A 177 -2.07 -2.73 -9.31
C ALA A 177 -0.66 -3.01 -8.77
N ILE A 178 0.35 -2.49 -9.48
CA ILE A 178 1.75 -2.52 -9.03
C ILE A 178 2.26 -1.09 -8.90
N LEU A 179 2.90 -0.79 -7.76
CA LEU A 179 3.64 0.44 -7.51
C LEU A 179 5.13 0.10 -7.39
N ALA A 180 5.94 0.72 -8.23
CA ALA A 180 7.37 0.40 -8.28
C ALA A 180 8.21 1.60 -8.75
N GLY A 181 9.51 1.43 -8.78
CA GLY A 181 10.43 2.34 -9.44
C GLY A 181 10.82 1.84 -10.84
N ASN A 182 11.49 2.70 -11.60
CA ASN A 182 12.05 2.38 -12.91
C ASN A 182 12.85 1.07 -12.90
N ALA A 183 13.61 0.80 -11.84
CA ALA A 183 14.52 -0.34 -11.76
C ALA A 183 13.78 -1.69 -11.84
N LEU A 184 12.59 -1.84 -11.23
CA LEU A 184 11.83 -3.09 -11.36
C LEU A 184 11.51 -3.38 -12.82
N ALA A 185 10.90 -2.42 -13.51
CA ALA A 185 10.48 -2.62 -14.89
C ALA A 185 11.67 -2.81 -15.84
N THR A 186 12.73 -2.02 -15.64
CA THR A 186 13.96 -2.14 -16.45
C THR A 186 14.55 -3.53 -16.37
N HIS A 187 14.77 -4.08 -15.16
CA HIS A 187 15.40 -5.37 -15.00
C HIS A 187 14.47 -6.54 -15.32
N ASP A 188 13.16 -6.38 -15.14
CA ASP A 188 12.20 -7.40 -15.58
C ASP A 188 12.14 -7.49 -17.12
N LEU A 189 12.16 -6.36 -17.83
CA LEU A 189 12.22 -6.32 -19.29
C LEU A 189 13.59 -6.79 -19.83
N GLU A 190 14.70 -6.46 -19.14
CA GLU A 190 16.03 -6.99 -19.44
C GLU A 190 16.03 -8.53 -19.33
N ALA A 191 15.44 -9.05 -18.26
CA ALA A 191 15.34 -10.49 -18.03
C ALA A 191 14.49 -11.18 -19.11
N ALA A 192 13.40 -10.56 -19.52
CA ALA A 192 12.56 -11.07 -20.60
C ALA A 192 13.28 -11.07 -21.97
N TYR A 193 14.00 -9.99 -22.27
CA TYR A 193 14.66 -9.77 -23.54
C TYR A 193 16.02 -10.47 -23.67
N LEU A 194 16.90 -10.33 -22.66
CA LEU A 194 18.30 -10.79 -22.72
C LEU A 194 18.62 -11.92 -21.73
N LYS A 195 17.62 -12.38 -20.95
CA LYS A 195 17.76 -13.41 -19.91
C LYS A 195 18.75 -13.05 -18.79
N THR A 196 18.96 -11.74 -18.59
CA THR A 196 19.82 -11.20 -17.54
C THR A 196 19.10 -10.10 -16.74
N ALA A 197 19.54 -9.89 -15.51
CA ALA A 197 19.17 -8.73 -14.73
C ALA A 197 20.44 -8.14 -14.10
N LEU A 198 20.69 -6.85 -14.30
CA LEU A 198 22.00 -6.21 -14.02
C LEU A 198 23.19 -6.97 -14.61
N GLY A 199 23.01 -7.55 -15.79
CA GLY A 199 24.05 -8.30 -16.48
C GLY A 199 24.41 -9.64 -15.84
N GLN A 200 23.56 -10.16 -14.95
CA GLN A 200 23.66 -11.52 -14.40
C GLN A 200 22.57 -12.40 -15.01
N ASP A 201 22.92 -13.60 -15.38
CA ASP A 201 21.97 -14.59 -15.86
C ASP A 201 20.93 -14.94 -14.78
N ILE A 202 19.64 -14.88 -15.10
CA ILE A 202 18.54 -15.03 -14.14
C ILE A 202 18.35 -16.45 -13.60
N TYR A 203 18.97 -17.46 -14.24
CA TYR A 203 18.90 -18.85 -13.82
C TYR A 203 20.11 -19.26 -12.97
N THR A 204 21.29 -18.83 -13.36
CA THR A 204 22.54 -19.26 -12.73
C THR A 204 23.12 -18.24 -11.77
N GLN A 205 22.62 -17.01 -11.79
CA GLN A 205 23.12 -15.86 -11.01
C GLN A 205 24.58 -15.50 -11.32
N ARG A 206 25.10 -15.93 -12.47
CA ARG A 206 26.47 -15.64 -12.88
C ARG A 206 26.52 -14.44 -13.82
N SER A 207 27.54 -13.62 -13.67
CA SER A 207 27.81 -12.51 -14.59
C SER A 207 28.06 -13.03 -16.00
N VAL A 208 27.48 -12.35 -16.98
CA VAL A 208 27.70 -12.67 -18.40
C VAL A 208 28.69 -11.66 -19.02
N PRO A 209 29.44 -12.04 -20.06
CA PRO A 209 30.29 -11.10 -20.79
C PRO A 209 29.50 -9.90 -21.29
N ASN A 210 30.02 -8.68 -21.10
CA ASN A 210 29.37 -7.42 -21.46
C ASN A 210 28.01 -7.18 -20.81
N GLY A 211 27.66 -7.90 -19.74
CA GLY A 211 26.37 -7.78 -19.06
C GLY A 211 26.03 -6.36 -18.56
N HIS A 212 27.04 -5.52 -18.32
CA HIS A 212 26.83 -4.12 -17.93
C HIS A 212 26.15 -3.26 -19.01
N TYR A 213 26.11 -3.69 -20.26
CA TYR A 213 25.33 -3.04 -21.31
C TYR A 213 23.85 -3.42 -21.29
N HIS A 214 23.48 -4.60 -20.78
CA HIS A 214 22.18 -5.20 -21.03
C HIS A 214 20.99 -4.34 -20.55
N HIS A 215 21.08 -3.75 -19.37
CA HIS A 215 20.02 -2.84 -18.89
C HIS A 215 19.93 -1.55 -19.71
N LEU A 216 21.08 -1.01 -20.16
CA LEU A 216 21.11 0.18 -21.03
C LEU A 216 20.56 -0.14 -22.42
N ASP A 217 20.94 -1.28 -22.98
CA ASP A 217 20.43 -1.74 -24.27
C ASP A 217 18.90 -1.95 -24.20
N THR A 218 18.41 -2.52 -23.10
CA THR A 218 16.98 -2.70 -22.89
C THR A 218 16.26 -1.38 -22.80
N ILE A 219 16.72 -0.42 -21.97
CA ILE A 219 16.14 0.92 -21.87
C ILE A 219 16.14 1.60 -23.25
N ASN A 220 17.27 1.57 -23.94
CA ASN A 220 17.41 2.18 -25.27
C ASN A 220 16.44 1.56 -26.27
N ARG A 221 16.27 0.22 -26.24
CA ARG A 221 15.35 -0.49 -27.11
C ARG A 221 13.89 -0.16 -26.82
N VAL A 222 13.50 -0.11 -25.55
CA VAL A 222 12.15 0.34 -25.16
C VAL A 222 11.89 1.76 -25.62
N ARG A 223 12.86 2.68 -25.43
CA ARG A 223 12.74 4.08 -25.87
C ARG A 223 12.67 4.19 -27.41
N TYR A 224 13.39 3.35 -28.13
CA TYR A 224 13.31 3.27 -29.61
C TYR A 224 11.89 2.91 -30.06
N HIS A 225 11.22 1.99 -29.38
CA HIS A 225 9.82 1.63 -29.67
C HIS A 225 8.78 2.61 -29.12
N GLY A 226 9.18 3.58 -28.31
CA GLY A 226 8.36 4.66 -27.77
C GLY A 226 7.49 4.26 -26.58
N SER A 227 7.24 2.99 -26.35
CA SER A 227 6.49 2.47 -25.19
C SER A 227 6.88 1.05 -24.85
N ILE A 228 6.57 0.64 -23.61
CA ILE A 228 6.75 -0.74 -23.14
C ILE A 228 5.86 -1.70 -23.95
N ALA A 229 4.61 -1.35 -24.19
CA ALA A 229 3.68 -2.17 -24.98
C ALA A 229 4.21 -2.44 -26.41
N ASN A 230 4.69 -1.40 -27.07
CA ASN A 230 5.30 -1.57 -28.41
C ASN A 230 6.57 -2.39 -28.38
N PHE A 231 7.42 -2.23 -27.35
CA PHE A 231 8.61 -3.04 -27.17
C PHE A 231 8.24 -4.52 -27.01
N ILE A 232 7.29 -4.83 -26.12
CA ILE A 232 6.80 -6.19 -25.89
C ILE A 232 6.33 -6.82 -27.21
N GLN A 233 5.54 -6.10 -27.98
CA GLN A 233 5.01 -6.59 -29.24
C GLN A 233 6.10 -6.78 -30.31
N ASN A 234 6.97 -5.77 -30.52
CA ASN A 234 7.95 -5.80 -31.60
C ASN A 234 9.16 -6.70 -31.33
N GLU A 235 9.55 -6.88 -30.08
CA GLU A 235 10.64 -7.78 -29.68
C GLU A 235 10.13 -9.17 -29.28
N ASN A 236 8.82 -9.43 -29.47
CA ASN A 236 8.22 -10.74 -29.22
C ASN A 236 8.46 -11.27 -27.80
N ILE A 237 8.23 -10.38 -26.81
CA ILE A 237 8.37 -10.70 -25.39
C ILE A 237 7.14 -11.49 -24.93
N HIS A 238 7.36 -12.58 -24.19
CA HIS A 238 6.30 -13.48 -23.75
C HIS A 238 6.37 -13.87 -22.27
N ASP A 239 7.28 -13.32 -21.51
CA ASP A 239 7.43 -13.62 -20.08
C ASP A 239 7.75 -12.36 -19.27
N GLY A 240 7.51 -12.42 -17.98
CA GLY A 240 7.86 -11.38 -17.03
C GLY A 240 6.68 -10.73 -16.33
N ILE A 241 7.00 -9.95 -15.33
CA ILE A 241 6.03 -9.23 -14.50
C ILE A 241 5.31 -8.16 -15.32
N ILE A 242 6.09 -7.31 -16.00
CA ILE A 242 5.56 -6.20 -16.80
C ILE A 242 4.79 -6.73 -18.02
N TYR A 243 5.30 -7.80 -18.67
CA TYR A 243 4.55 -8.48 -19.73
C TYR A 243 3.18 -8.98 -19.25
N SER A 244 3.13 -9.62 -18.08
CA SER A 244 1.87 -10.11 -17.51
C SER A 244 0.92 -8.98 -17.13
N CYS A 245 1.44 -7.84 -16.65
CA CYS A 245 0.62 -6.64 -16.42
C CYS A 245 -0.02 -6.12 -17.72
N GLU A 246 0.78 -5.95 -18.78
CA GLU A 246 0.28 -5.52 -20.10
C GLU A 246 -0.76 -6.50 -20.66
N LYS A 247 -0.48 -7.80 -20.60
CA LYS A 247 -1.37 -8.87 -21.07
C LYS A 247 -2.70 -8.91 -20.34
N CYS A 248 -2.69 -8.71 -19.02
CA CYS A 248 -3.88 -8.80 -18.17
C CYS A 248 -4.56 -7.45 -17.92
N GLY A 249 -4.01 -6.34 -18.43
CA GLY A 249 -4.53 -4.99 -18.19
C GLY A 249 -4.39 -4.53 -16.73
N VAL A 250 -3.40 -5.05 -16.00
CA VAL A 250 -3.12 -4.64 -14.62
C VAL A 250 -2.31 -3.35 -14.64
N PRO A 251 -2.82 -2.25 -14.06
CA PRO A 251 -2.10 -0.98 -14.03
C PRO A 251 -0.83 -1.08 -13.18
N TYR A 252 0.22 -0.38 -13.62
CA TYR A 252 1.43 -0.20 -12.85
C TYR A 252 1.89 1.26 -12.88
N VAL A 253 2.42 1.74 -11.77
CA VAL A 253 2.97 3.09 -11.63
C VAL A 253 4.46 2.98 -11.35
N LEU A 254 5.26 3.62 -12.22
CA LEU A 254 6.72 3.64 -12.10
C LEU A 254 7.19 5.04 -11.68
N GLY A 255 7.63 5.17 -10.43
CA GLY A 255 8.23 6.39 -9.93
C GLY A 255 9.69 6.53 -10.37
N GLY A 256 10.07 7.73 -10.76
CA GLY A 256 11.46 8.08 -11.05
C GLY A 256 12.29 8.23 -9.78
N SER A 257 13.60 8.23 -9.96
CA SER A 257 14.59 8.40 -8.90
C SER A 257 15.68 9.35 -9.38
N ILE A 258 16.31 10.07 -8.44
CA ILE A 258 17.49 10.89 -8.73
C ILE A 258 18.70 10.07 -9.22
N ARG A 259 18.60 8.74 -9.21
CA ARG A 259 19.61 7.80 -9.73
C ARG A 259 19.38 7.39 -11.18
N ASP A 260 18.23 7.74 -11.77
CA ASP A 260 17.85 7.27 -13.11
C ASP A 260 18.51 8.15 -14.18
N ASP A 261 19.46 7.57 -14.93
CA ASP A 261 20.19 8.25 -16.01
C ASP A 261 19.52 8.13 -17.37
N GLY A 262 18.33 7.63 -17.45
CA GLY A 262 17.58 7.45 -18.70
C GLY A 262 16.42 6.50 -18.49
N PRO A 263 15.39 6.94 -17.72
CA PRO A 263 14.29 6.04 -17.35
C PRO A 263 13.47 5.59 -18.55
N LEU A 264 12.72 4.51 -18.36
CA LEU A 264 11.72 4.04 -19.32
C LEU A 264 10.67 5.13 -19.61
N PRO A 265 10.05 5.15 -20.81
CA PRO A 265 9.11 6.20 -21.20
C PRO A 265 7.96 6.48 -20.21
N PRO A 266 7.33 5.47 -19.54
CA PRO A 266 6.19 5.72 -18.65
C PRO A 266 6.59 6.15 -17.23
N VAL A 267 7.88 6.35 -16.94
CA VAL A 267 8.34 6.70 -15.60
C VAL A 267 8.01 8.15 -15.27
N TYR A 268 7.35 8.36 -14.14
CA TYR A 268 7.05 9.70 -13.63
C TYR A 268 8.32 10.37 -13.10
N GLY A 269 8.75 11.44 -13.76
CA GLY A 269 9.92 12.23 -13.36
C GLY A 269 9.63 13.27 -12.27
N ASP A 270 8.37 13.70 -12.13
CA ASP A 270 7.91 14.60 -11.09
C ASP A 270 7.43 13.79 -9.87
N VAL A 271 7.94 14.10 -8.68
CA VAL A 271 7.63 13.32 -7.46
C VAL A 271 6.19 13.46 -7.00
N TYR A 272 5.57 14.62 -7.23
CA TYR A 272 4.17 14.83 -6.85
C TYR A 272 3.22 14.17 -7.83
N ALA A 273 3.55 14.22 -9.13
CA ALA A 273 2.81 13.48 -10.15
C ALA A 273 2.89 11.96 -9.90
N ALA A 274 4.08 11.45 -9.55
CA ALA A 274 4.26 10.05 -9.16
C ALA A 274 3.41 9.70 -7.92
N GLN A 275 3.44 10.55 -6.91
CA GLN A 275 2.66 10.36 -5.68
C GLN A 275 1.15 10.36 -5.96
N ASP A 276 0.67 11.25 -6.83
CA ASP A 276 -0.76 11.31 -7.20
C ASP A 276 -1.17 10.05 -7.97
N ALA A 277 -0.36 9.59 -8.94
CA ALA A 277 -0.62 8.36 -9.67
C ALA A 277 -0.63 7.12 -8.74
N MET A 278 0.30 7.04 -7.79
CA MET A 278 0.31 5.97 -6.79
C MET A 278 -0.93 6.04 -5.88
N ARG A 279 -1.33 7.24 -5.43
CA ARG A 279 -2.52 7.44 -4.61
C ARG A 279 -3.79 7.02 -5.33
N ASP A 280 -3.90 7.28 -6.63
CA ASP A 280 -5.04 6.83 -7.42
C ASP A 280 -5.16 5.31 -7.45
N GLN A 281 -4.05 4.59 -7.43
CA GLN A 281 -4.07 3.13 -7.28
C GLN A 281 -4.40 2.68 -5.85
N ILE A 282 -3.97 3.42 -4.83
CA ILE A 282 -4.29 3.13 -3.43
C ILE A 282 -5.75 3.43 -3.10
N ARG A 283 -6.40 4.33 -3.83
CA ARG A 283 -7.86 4.52 -3.69
C ARG A 283 -8.59 3.22 -3.91
N GLY A 284 -9.43 2.86 -2.94
CA GLY A 284 -10.14 1.59 -2.94
C GLY A 284 -9.29 0.36 -2.58
N ALA A 285 -7.99 0.50 -2.34
CA ALA A 285 -7.19 -0.63 -1.86
C ALA A 285 -7.71 -1.15 -0.52
N THR A 286 -7.77 -2.45 -0.40
CA THR A 286 -8.20 -3.16 0.81
C THR A 286 -7.07 -4.00 1.40
N THR A 287 -6.08 -4.30 0.56
CA THR A 287 -4.85 -5.00 0.96
C THR A 287 -3.68 -4.43 0.18
N VAL A 288 -2.62 -4.10 0.88
CA VAL A 288 -1.34 -3.66 0.31
C VAL A 288 -0.26 -4.63 0.71
N ILE A 289 0.52 -5.11 -0.26
CA ILE A 289 1.68 -5.97 -0.03
C ILE A 289 2.92 -5.25 -0.53
N SER A 290 3.82 -4.93 0.37
CA SER A 290 5.03 -4.18 0.08
C SER A 290 6.26 -5.06 0.24
N MET A 291 7.17 -5.03 -0.75
CA MET A 291 8.27 -5.97 -0.82
C MET A 291 9.56 -5.34 -1.37
N ALA A 292 10.67 -5.50 -0.62
CA ALA A 292 12.03 -5.16 -1.05
C ALA A 292 12.24 -3.72 -1.55
N THR A 293 11.48 -2.76 -1.04
CA THR A 293 11.68 -1.34 -1.33
C THR A 293 11.30 -0.47 -0.14
N MET A 294 12.27 0.15 0.50
CA MET A 294 12.03 0.95 1.70
C MET A 294 11.28 2.25 1.38
N LEU A 295 11.75 3.02 0.39
CA LEU A 295 11.19 4.33 0.10
C LEU A 295 9.73 4.25 -0.38
N HIS A 296 9.46 3.41 -1.38
CA HIS A 296 8.10 3.24 -1.90
C HIS A 296 7.16 2.64 -0.85
N THR A 297 7.66 1.73 0.00
CA THR A 297 6.89 1.15 1.10
C THR A 297 6.47 2.19 2.12
N ILE A 298 7.38 3.08 2.55
CA ILE A 298 7.07 4.16 3.49
C ILE A 298 6.10 5.16 2.86
N ALA A 299 6.34 5.57 1.62
CA ALA A 299 5.45 6.49 0.91
C ALA A 299 4.04 5.91 0.76
N THR A 300 3.94 4.64 0.35
CA THR A 300 2.65 3.96 0.20
C THR A 300 1.96 3.75 1.55
N GLY A 301 2.71 3.41 2.61
CA GLY A 301 2.17 3.29 3.97
C GLY A 301 1.52 4.60 4.44
N ASN A 302 2.16 5.74 4.18
CA ASN A 302 1.58 7.05 4.50
C ASN A 302 0.35 7.39 3.64
N MET A 303 0.27 6.89 2.41
CA MET A 303 -0.88 7.09 1.51
C MET A 303 -2.03 6.12 1.79
N THR A 304 -1.76 4.99 2.45
CA THR A 304 -2.76 3.94 2.68
C THR A 304 -3.57 4.27 3.93
N PRO A 305 -4.90 4.39 3.83
CA PRO A 305 -5.74 4.56 5.00
C PRO A 305 -5.76 3.29 5.85
N SER A 306 -5.94 3.45 7.15
CA SER A 306 -6.02 2.31 8.08
C SER A 306 -7.37 1.59 8.01
N PHE A 307 -8.41 2.29 7.58
CA PHE A 307 -9.75 1.73 7.31
C PHE A 307 -10.43 2.50 6.17
N ARG A 308 -11.52 1.95 5.69
CA ARG A 308 -12.42 2.58 4.72
C ARG A 308 -13.87 2.39 5.11
N VAL A 309 -14.68 3.38 4.77
CA VAL A 309 -16.12 3.25 4.80
C VAL A 309 -16.59 2.86 3.39
N LEU A 310 -17.18 1.68 3.25
CA LEU A 310 -17.71 1.19 1.99
C LEU A 310 -19.05 1.87 1.65
N PRO A 311 -19.51 1.81 0.37
CA PRO A 311 -20.76 2.44 -0.05
C PRO A 311 -22.01 1.96 0.71
N ASP A 312 -21.97 0.75 1.26
CA ASP A 312 -23.03 0.19 2.10
C ASP A 312 -22.96 0.63 3.57
N GLY A 313 -22.00 1.48 3.92
CA GLY A 313 -21.75 1.95 5.28
C GLY A 313 -20.88 1.02 6.12
N THR A 314 -20.45 -0.11 5.59
CA THR A 314 -19.54 -1.03 6.29
C THR A 314 -18.18 -0.35 6.50
N VAL A 315 -17.70 -0.34 7.75
CA VAL A 315 -16.34 0.13 8.09
C VAL A 315 -15.40 -1.05 8.04
N ARG A 316 -14.45 -0.99 7.12
CA ARG A 316 -13.54 -2.08 6.81
C ARG A 316 -12.08 -1.69 7.04
N GLN A 317 -11.34 -2.51 7.75
CA GLN A 317 -9.89 -2.36 7.92
C GLN A 317 -9.14 -2.60 6.60
N VAL A 318 -8.10 -1.81 6.34
CA VAL A 318 -7.16 -2.02 5.23
C VAL A 318 -5.94 -2.78 5.77
N TYR A 319 -5.60 -3.90 5.12
CA TYR A 319 -4.49 -4.75 5.52
C TYR A 319 -3.20 -4.29 4.83
N PHE A 320 -2.12 -4.21 5.59
CA PHE A 320 -0.81 -3.84 5.08
C PHE A 320 0.23 -4.89 5.48
N TYR A 321 0.84 -5.53 4.49
CA TYR A 321 1.93 -6.49 4.68
C TYR A 321 3.23 -5.88 4.18
N CYS A 322 4.26 -5.94 5.02
CA CYS A 322 5.61 -5.55 4.67
C CYS A 322 6.51 -6.79 4.70
N VAL A 323 7.10 -7.13 3.56
CA VAL A 323 7.99 -8.27 3.42
C VAL A 323 9.38 -7.77 3.04
N ASP A 324 10.35 -8.00 3.90
CA ASP A 324 11.74 -7.60 3.66
C ASP A 324 12.68 -8.51 4.45
N VAL A 325 13.92 -8.58 4.03
CA VAL A 325 14.99 -9.28 4.77
C VAL A 325 15.42 -8.49 6.02
N SER A 326 15.10 -7.20 6.08
CA SER A 326 15.46 -6.28 7.13
C SER A 326 14.31 -6.03 8.10
N GLU A 327 14.45 -6.44 9.33
CA GLU A 327 13.53 -6.15 10.45
C GLU A 327 13.30 -4.64 10.65
N PHE A 328 14.32 -3.83 10.36
CA PHE A 328 14.24 -2.37 10.51
C PHE A 328 13.18 -1.75 9.58
N VAL A 329 13.10 -2.22 8.34
CA VAL A 329 12.08 -1.74 7.37
C VAL A 329 10.68 -2.09 7.86
N VAL A 330 10.52 -3.32 8.33
CA VAL A 330 9.25 -3.84 8.83
C VAL A 330 8.77 -3.08 10.06
N ASN A 331 9.66 -2.87 11.03
CA ASN A 331 9.32 -2.17 12.28
C ASN A 331 9.00 -0.69 12.04
N LYS A 332 9.72 -0.03 11.12
CA LYS A 332 9.50 1.39 10.81
C LYS A 332 8.11 1.67 10.23
N LEU A 333 7.49 0.69 9.59
CA LEU A 333 6.14 0.81 9.07
C LEU A 333 5.07 0.51 10.11
N ALA A 334 5.34 -0.42 11.02
CA ALA A 334 4.46 -0.70 12.15
C ALA A 334 4.28 0.54 13.03
N ASP A 335 5.31 1.39 13.12
CA ASP A 335 5.27 2.64 13.91
C ASP A 335 4.56 3.79 13.16
N ARG A 336 4.23 3.64 11.87
CA ARG A 336 3.81 4.78 11.02
C ARG A 336 2.41 4.69 10.43
N GLY A 337 1.53 3.89 10.94
CA GLY A 337 0.20 4.25 10.52
C GLY A 337 -0.70 3.24 9.89
N SER A 338 -0.49 1.97 10.13
CA SER A 338 -1.52 0.98 9.81
C SER A 338 -1.96 0.25 11.07
N LEU A 339 -3.26 0.20 11.35
CA LEU A 339 -3.83 -0.62 12.42
C LEU A 339 -3.57 -2.12 12.21
N SER A 340 -3.17 -2.53 11.00
CA SER A 340 -2.99 -3.91 10.59
C SER A 340 -1.66 -4.18 9.92
N ALA A 341 -0.63 -3.34 10.16
CA ALA A 341 0.68 -3.59 9.60
C ALA A 341 1.24 -4.92 10.14
N ARG A 342 1.54 -5.84 9.22
CA ARG A 342 2.18 -7.12 9.54
C ARG A 342 3.51 -7.21 8.83
N GLY A 343 4.56 -7.50 9.58
CA GLY A 343 5.89 -7.69 9.05
C GLY A 343 6.21 -9.16 8.85
N ILE A 344 6.77 -9.50 7.69
CA ILE A 344 7.30 -10.83 7.40
C ILE A 344 8.77 -10.65 7.03
N VAL A 345 9.66 -11.11 7.89
CA VAL A 345 11.11 -11.02 7.67
C VAL A 345 11.56 -12.27 6.92
N THR A 346 11.69 -12.14 5.60
CA THR A 346 12.11 -13.25 4.73
C THR A 346 12.67 -12.72 3.42
N ASN A 347 13.28 -13.59 2.62
CA ASN A 347 13.62 -13.29 1.24
C ASN A 347 12.33 -13.14 0.42
N VAL A 348 12.22 -12.04 -0.32
CA VAL A 348 11.00 -11.73 -1.10
C VAL A 348 10.78 -12.67 -2.29
N GLN A 349 11.85 -13.23 -2.84
CA GLN A 349 11.79 -14.24 -3.92
C GLN A 349 11.17 -15.55 -3.39
N ASP A 350 11.66 -16.03 -2.25
CA ASP A 350 11.08 -17.20 -1.56
C ASP A 350 9.62 -16.93 -1.15
N PHE A 351 9.33 -15.72 -0.69
CA PHE A 351 7.98 -15.33 -0.30
C PHE A 351 6.98 -15.48 -1.46
N VAL A 352 7.28 -14.92 -2.62
CA VAL A 352 6.34 -14.96 -3.77
C VAL A 352 6.18 -16.38 -4.32
N VAL A 353 7.24 -17.19 -4.34
CA VAL A 353 7.17 -18.60 -4.73
C VAL A 353 6.32 -19.41 -3.75
N ASN A 354 6.44 -19.13 -2.44
CA ASN A 354 5.58 -19.76 -1.43
C ASN A 354 4.12 -19.32 -1.56
N LEU A 355 3.85 -18.04 -1.89
CA LEU A 355 2.48 -17.59 -2.17
C LEU A 355 1.89 -18.33 -3.36
N GLN A 356 2.61 -18.44 -4.45
CA GLN A 356 2.17 -19.17 -5.63
C GLN A 356 1.77 -20.61 -5.27
N LYS A 357 2.63 -21.33 -4.53
CA LYS A 357 2.37 -22.72 -4.11
C LYS A 357 1.17 -22.80 -3.16
N GLY A 358 1.09 -21.94 -2.16
CA GLY A 358 0.01 -21.94 -1.17
C GLY A 358 -1.35 -21.54 -1.73
N LEU A 359 -1.36 -20.78 -2.84
CA LEU A 359 -2.58 -20.44 -3.59
C LEU A 359 -2.94 -21.49 -4.66
N ASN A 360 -2.09 -22.52 -4.85
CA ASN A 360 -2.24 -23.60 -5.84
C ASN A 360 -2.22 -23.09 -7.30
N LEU A 361 -1.28 -22.20 -7.65
CA LEU A 361 -1.12 -21.60 -8.97
C LEU A 361 0.00 -22.25 -9.81
#